data_d774284d0c0227d90d83b9381d35bc82
#
_entry.id   d774284d0c0227d90d83b9381d35bc82
#
_cell.length_a   1.000
_cell.length_b   1.000
_cell.length_c   1.000
_cell.angle_alpha   90.00
_cell.angle_beta   90.00
_cell.angle_gamma   90.00
#
_symmetry.space_group_name_H-M   'P 1'
#
loop_
_entity.id
_entity.type
_entity.pdbx_description
1 polymer ?
#
loop_
_entity_poly.entity_id
_entity_poly.type
_entity_poly.pdbx_seq_one_letter_code
_entity_poly.pdbx_strand_id
1 'polypeptide(L)'
;MRAALGLVEAIGLTTAITALDAAGKAADVKLVGYEKVIGAGKAVSVTVHIAGEVAAVKASVEAAVAAASKVGTVLSHHVIPRPHEEVDLIIQAFEKKAKKKIVKEQPKESKTKQNKQSKNKKKEE
;
A
#
# COMPACT_ATOMS: atom_id res chain seq x y z
N MET A 1 -13.35 0.67 17.64
CA MET A 1 -12.63 1.97 17.52
C MET A 1 -12.27 2.20 16.06
N ARG A 2 -12.60 3.36 15.53
CA ARG A 2 -12.20 3.73 14.17
C ARG A 2 -10.71 3.99 14.13
N ALA A 3 -10.05 3.42 13.11
CA ALA A 3 -8.65 3.68 12.88
C ALA A 3 -8.43 5.13 12.43
N ALA A 4 -7.31 5.71 12.85
CA ALA A 4 -6.81 6.95 12.27
C ALA A 4 -6.27 6.68 10.86
N LEU A 5 -6.26 7.69 10.00
CA LEU A 5 -5.79 7.63 8.64
C LEU A 5 -4.59 8.55 8.44
N GLY A 6 -3.49 8.00 7.99
CA GLY A 6 -2.31 8.74 7.54
C GLY A 6 -2.22 8.75 6.02
N LEU A 7 -1.89 9.88 5.47
CA LEU A 7 -1.74 10.11 4.02
C LEU A 7 -0.40 10.77 3.75
N VAL A 8 0.34 10.24 2.79
CA VAL A 8 1.59 10.84 2.29
C VAL A 8 1.57 10.82 0.77
N GLU A 9 1.66 11.97 0.15
CA GLU A 9 1.74 12.14 -1.29
C GLU A 9 3.15 12.55 -1.71
N ALA A 10 3.75 11.79 -2.62
CA ALA A 10 5.09 12.02 -3.12
C ALA A 10 5.15 11.93 -4.64
N ILE A 11 6.14 12.57 -5.24
CA ILE A 11 6.41 12.46 -6.67
C ILE A 11 7.16 11.16 -6.96
N GLY A 12 6.56 10.31 -7.78
CA GLY A 12 7.13 9.06 -8.24
C GLY A 12 6.92 7.89 -7.26
N LEU A 13 6.85 6.69 -7.82
CA LEU A 13 6.58 5.47 -7.07
C LEU A 13 7.71 5.10 -6.10
N THR A 14 8.97 5.30 -6.50
CA THR A 14 10.13 5.00 -5.65
C THR A 14 10.10 5.79 -4.34
N THR A 15 9.82 7.08 -4.42
CA THR A 15 9.68 7.95 -3.24
C THR A 15 8.50 7.53 -2.35
N ALA A 16 7.36 7.22 -2.98
CA ALA A 16 6.16 6.77 -2.28
C ALA A 16 6.36 5.42 -1.56
N ILE A 17 7.01 4.46 -2.19
CA ILE A 17 7.30 3.16 -1.57
C ILE A 17 8.32 3.29 -0.44
N THR A 18 9.31 4.17 -0.59
CA THR A 18 10.24 4.50 0.50
C THR A 18 9.50 5.06 1.72
N ALA A 19 8.53 5.96 1.49
CA ALA A 19 7.67 6.47 2.54
C ALA A 19 6.87 5.36 3.24
N LEU A 20 6.26 4.49 2.45
CA LEU A 20 5.44 3.38 2.94
C LEU A 20 6.26 2.38 3.78
N ASP A 21 7.45 2.03 3.33
CA ASP A 21 8.37 1.16 4.06
C ASP A 21 8.77 1.76 5.41
N ALA A 22 9.17 3.03 5.42
CA ALA A 22 9.54 3.73 6.65
C ALA A 22 8.37 3.82 7.64
N ALA A 23 7.16 4.06 7.14
CA ALA A 23 5.95 4.07 7.96
C ALA A 23 5.72 2.73 8.65
N GLY A 24 5.81 1.63 7.92
CA GLY A 24 5.61 0.28 8.45
C GLY A 24 6.68 -0.16 9.44
N LYS A 25 7.89 0.37 9.33
CA LYS A 25 8.99 0.10 10.27
C LYS A 25 8.94 0.94 11.54
N ALA A 26 8.33 2.13 11.48
CA ALA A 26 8.32 3.08 12.60
C ALA A 26 7.32 2.72 13.70
N ALA A 27 6.19 2.14 13.35
CA ALA A 27 5.13 1.79 14.30
C ALA A 27 4.23 0.67 13.76
N ASP A 28 3.42 0.10 14.63
CA ASP A 28 2.44 -0.92 14.27
C ASP A 28 1.23 -0.27 13.58
N VAL A 29 1.30 -0.21 12.26
CA VAL A 29 0.26 0.35 11.39
C VAL A 29 -0.06 -0.60 10.26
N LYS A 30 -1.28 -0.49 9.74
CA LYS A 30 -1.72 -1.19 8.54
C LYS A 30 -1.43 -0.34 7.31
N LEU A 31 -0.71 -0.91 6.35
CA LEU A 31 -0.49 -0.29 5.05
C LEU A 31 -1.69 -0.60 4.16
N VAL A 32 -2.55 0.39 3.94
CA VAL A 32 -3.83 0.20 3.23
C VAL A 32 -3.62 0.09 1.73
N GLY A 33 -2.68 0.86 1.18
CA GLY A 33 -2.39 0.85 -0.24
C GLY A 33 -1.85 2.17 -0.75
N TYR A 34 -1.88 2.31 -2.06
CA TYR A 34 -1.45 3.53 -2.74
C TYR A 34 -2.37 3.86 -3.92
N GLU A 35 -2.45 5.14 -4.26
CA GLU A 35 -3.17 5.63 -5.43
C GLU A 35 -2.27 6.53 -6.26
N LYS A 36 -2.26 6.30 -7.58
CA LYS A 36 -1.48 7.05 -8.54
C LYS A 36 -2.31 8.22 -9.08
N VAL A 37 -1.78 9.43 -9.03
CA VAL A 37 -2.39 10.64 -9.59
C VAL A 37 -1.50 11.19 -10.70
N ILE A 38 -2.07 11.33 -11.90
CA ILE A 38 -1.39 11.88 -13.07
C ILE A 38 -1.68 13.38 -13.18
N GLY A 39 -0.64 14.20 -13.35
CA GLY A 39 -0.76 15.63 -13.61
C GLY A 39 -0.58 16.54 -12.39
N ALA A 40 -0.47 16.04 -11.17
CA ALA A 40 -0.13 16.86 -10.02
C ALA A 40 1.33 17.35 -10.13
N GLY A 41 1.56 18.67 -10.15
CA GLY A 41 2.89 19.27 -10.27
C GLY A 41 3.65 18.90 -11.56
N LYS A 42 2.96 18.63 -12.67
CA LYS A 42 3.50 18.18 -13.97
C LYS A 42 4.21 16.81 -13.93
N ALA A 43 3.98 16.03 -12.90
CA ALA A 43 4.57 14.71 -12.71
C ALA A 43 3.52 13.70 -12.23
N VAL A 44 3.89 12.43 -12.19
CA VAL A 44 3.06 11.40 -11.57
C VAL A 44 3.28 11.41 -10.07
N SER A 45 2.26 11.74 -9.30
CA SER A 45 2.28 11.63 -7.85
C SER A 45 1.65 10.32 -7.40
N VAL A 46 2.06 9.85 -6.23
CA VAL A 46 1.54 8.65 -5.59
C VAL A 46 1.20 8.98 -4.15
N THR A 47 -0.03 8.72 -3.75
CA THR A 47 -0.48 8.85 -2.37
C THR A 47 -0.51 7.48 -1.71
N VAL A 48 0.17 7.34 -0.58
CA VAL A 48 0.13 6.12 0.24
C VAL A 48 -0.78 6.32 1.43
N HIS A 49 -1.52 5.27 1.79
CA HIS A 49 -2.53 5.27 2.85
C HIS A 49 -2.10 4.34 3.99
N ILE A 50 -2.14 4.86 5.20
CA ILE A 50 -1.73 4.18 6.42
C ILE A 50 -2.87 4.26 7.44
N ALA A 51 -3.22 3.16 8.07
CA ALA A 51 -4.27 3.13 9.09
C ALA A 51 -3.79 2.47 10.38
N GLY A 52 -4.30 2.91 11.50
CA GLY A 52 -3.99 2.36 12.79
C GLY A 52 -4.41 3.26 13.95
N GLU A 53 -3.85 3.02 15.12
CA GLU A 53 -4.04 3.88 16.28
C GLU A 53 -3.39 5.25 16.05
N VAL A 54 -3.99 6.31 16.57
CA VAL A 54 -3.61 7.72 16.27
C VAL A 54 -2.12 7.99 16.52
N ALA A 55 -1.58 7.57 17.64
CA ALA A 55 -0.17 7.80 17.98
C ALA A 55 0.77 7.05 17.03
N ALA A 56 0.42 5.81 16.68
CA ALA A 56 1.16 5.00 15.73
C ALA A 56 1.15 5.61 14.32
N VAL A 57 0.00 6.08 13.86
CA VAL A 57 -0.15 6.73 12.54
C VAL A 57 0.64 8.03 12.49
N LYS A 58 0.61 8.86 13.53
CA LYS A 58 1.43 10.09 13.60
C LYS A 58 2.93 9.78 13.50
N ALA A 59 3.42 8.84 14.29
CA ALA A 59 4.83 8.42 14.24
C ALA A 59 5.22 7.86 12.86
N SER A 60 4.34 7.07 12.25
CA SER A 60 4.56 6.49 10.92
C SER A 60 4.60 7.54 9.83
N VAL A 61 3.71 8.52 9.84
CA VAL A 61 3.71 9.62 8.85
C VAL A 61 4.97 10.49 8.99
N GLU A 62 5.39 10.82 10.21
CA GLU A 62 6.64 11.56 10.44
C GLU A 62 7.86 10.82 9.89
N ALA A 63 7.98 9.52 10.17
CA ALA A 63 9.06 8.68 9.66
C ALA A 63 9.01 8.55 8.13
N ALA A 64 7.82 8.40 7.56
CA ALA A 64 7.60 8.33 6.12
C ALA A 64 8.07 9.59 5.40
N VAL A 65 7.68 10.76 5.89
CA VAL A 65 8.09 12.06 5.34
C VAL A 65 9.60 12.26 5.44
N ALA A 66 10.20 11.95 6.58
CA ALA A 66 11.63 12.07 6.79
C ALA A 66 12.44 11.18 5.82
N ALA A 67 12.04 9.94 5.64
CA ALA A 67 12.71 9.01 4.74
C ALA A 67 12.50 9.37 3.26
N ALA A 68 11.28 9.69 2.86
CA ALA A 68 10.92 10.04 1.49
C ALA A 68 11.59 11.34 1.02
N SER A 69 11.71 12.32 1.90
CA SER A 69 12.35 13.61 1.59
C SER A 69 13.83 13.50 1.26
N LYS A 70 14.51 12.44 1.71
CA LYS A 70 15.90 12.14 1.35
C LYS A 70 16.06 11.55 -0.05
N VAL A 71 15.01 10.93 -0.58
CA VAL A 71 15.01 10.24 -1.87
C VAL A 71 14.41 11.09 -2.98
N GLY A 72 13.38 11.86 -2.68
CA GLY A 72 12.66 12.66 -3.65
C GLY A 72 11.82 13.75 -3.00
N THR A 73 10.74 14.14 -3.67
CA THR A 73 9.87 15.24 -3.24
C THR A 73 8.58 14.71 -2.62
N VAL A 74 8.31 15.12 -1.39
CA VAL A 74 7.00 14.94 -0.72
C VAL A 74 6.16 16.17 -0.98
N LEU A 75 4.98 15.99 -1.60
CA LEU A 75 4.06 17.08 -1.93
C LEU A 75 3.19 17.48 -0.75
N SER A 76 2.63 16.50 -0.07
CA SER A 76 1.75 16.72 1.07
C SER A 76 1.69 15.50 1.97
N HIS A 77 1.35 15.73 3.22
CA HIS A 77 1.09 14.66 4.19
C HIS A 77 0.11 15.16 5.24
N HIS A 78 -0.68 14.26 5.77
CA HIS A 78 -1.65 14.59 6.80
C HIS A 78 -2.06 13.36 7.61
N VAL A 79 -2.51 13.59 8.83
CA VAL A 79 -3.11 12.57 9.70
C VAL A 79 -4.53 13.01 10.06
N ILE A 80 -5.49 12.14 9.77
CA ILE A 80 -6.89 12.33 10.19
C ILE A 80 -7.13 11.41 11.39
N PRO A 81 -7.22 11.95 12.63
CA PRO A 81 -7.31 11.12 13.83
C PRO A 81 -8.58 10.27 13.90
N ARG A 82 -9.68 10.80 13.41
CA ARG A 82 -10.98 10.13 13.40
C ARG A 82 -11.69 10.39 12.08
N PRO A 83 -11.41 9.61 11.02
CA PRO A 83 -12.08 9.78 9.74
C PRO A 83 -13.59 9.59 9.88
N HIS A 84 -14.35 10.31 9.04
CA HIS A 84 -15.80 10.11 8.92
C HIS A 84 -16.10 8.69 8.40
N GLU A 85 -17.26 8.13 8.77
CA GLU A 85 -17.65 6.76 8.36
C GLU A 85 -17.61 6.53 6.85
N GLU A 86 -18.03 7.53 6.07
CA GLU A 86 -17.99 7.44 4.61
C GLU A 86 -16.56 7.42 4.05
N VAL A 87 -15.60 8.04 4.74
CA VAL A 87 -14.18 7.95 4.39
C VAL A 87 -13.66 6.54 4.60
N ASP A 88 -14.07 5.84 5.66
CA ASP A 88 -13.74 4.44 5.90
C ASP A 88 -14.18 3.54 4.74
N LEU A 89 -15.35 3.79 4.14
CA LEU A 89 -15.84 3.06 2.97
C LEU A 89 -14.93 3.24 1.74
N ILE A 90 -14.43 4.46 1.53
CA ILE A 90 -13.49 4.77 0.45
C ILE A 90 -12.16 4.03 0.67
N ILE A 91 -11.66 4.02 1.89
CA ILE A 91 -10.43 3.31 2.26
C ILE A 91 -10.56 1.81 2.04
N GLN A 92 -11.67 1.21 2.45
CA GLN A 92 -11.95 -0.20 2.20
C GLN A 92 -12.02 -0.54 0.71
N ALA A 93 -12.55 0.36 -0.12
CA ALA A 93 -12.57 0.19 -1.56
C ALA A 93 -11.15 0.20 -2.16
N PHE A 94 -10.27 1.06 -1.71
CA PHE A 94 -8.86 1.10 -2.12
C PHE A 94 -8.12 -0.17 -1.70
N GLU A 95 -8.34 -0.65 -0.48
CA GLU A 95 -7.73 -1.89 0.02
C GLU A 95 -8.14 -3.11 -0.82
N LYS A 96 -9.41 -3.23 -1.17
CA LYS A 96 -9.91 -4.31 -2.04
C LYS A 96 -9.30 -4.23 -3.45
N LYS A 97 -9.17 -3.03 -4.00
CA LYS A 97 -8.56 -2.81 -5.31
C LYS A 97 -7.07 -3.20 -5.32
N ALA A 98 -6.33 -2.86 -4.28
CA ALA A 98 -4.93 -3.24 -4.12
C ALA A 98 -4.76 -4.76 -4.04
N LYS A 99 -5.56 -5.44 -3.22
CA LYS A 99 -5.55 -6.91 -3.10
C LYS A 99 -5.88 -7.60 -4.43
N LYS A 100 -6.84 -7.09 -5.20
CA LYS A 100 -7.18 -7.65 -6.53
C LYS A 100 -6.04 -7.49 -7.54
N LYS A 101 -5.28 -6.40 -7.51
CA LYS A 101 -4.10 -6.21 -8.37
C LYS A 101 -3.03 -7.25 -8.05
N ILE A 102 -2.68 -7.42 -6.78
CA ILE A 102 -1.66 -8.38 -6.33
C ILE A 102 -2.01 -9.81 -6.77
N VAL A 103 -3.28 -10.22 -6.62
CA VAL A 103 -3.72 -11.57 -7.00
C VAL A 103 -3.67 -11.79 -8.52
N LYS A 104 -3.92 -10.75 -9.34
CA LYS A 104 -3.85 -10.86 -10.80
C LYS A 104 -2.43 -10.92 -11.33
N GLU A 105 -1.45 -10.38 -10.62
CA GLU A 105 -0.05 -10.32 -11.01
C GLU A 105 0.75 -11.56 -10.56
N GLN A 106 0.19 -12.44 -9.73
CA GLN A 106 0.81 -13.71 -9.42
C GLN A 106 0.81 -14.63 -10.65
N PRO A 107 1.99 -15.11 -11.12
CA PRO A 107 2.06 -15.97 -12.28
C PRO A 107 1.26 -17.26 -12.06
N LYS A 108 0.54 -17.70 -13.09
CA LYS A 108 -0.23 -18.97 -13.09
C LYS A 108 0.66 -20.23 -13.07
N GLU A 109 1.91 -20.13 -12.67
CA GLU A 109 2.88 -21.24 -12.76
C GLU A 109 2.69 -22.39 -11.77
N SER A 110 1.87 -22.22 -10.74
CA SER A 110 1.71 -23.28 -9.73
C SER A 110 0.72 -24.41 -10.11
N LYS A 111 -0.09 -24.23 -11.15
CA LYS A 111 -1.10 -25.24 -11.54
C LYS A 111 -0.64 -26.24 -12.59
N THR A 112 0.47 -25.97 -13.29
CA THR A 112 0.92 -26.84 -14.38
C THR A 112 1.84 -27.97 -13.91
N LYS A 113 2.47 -27.83 -12.74
CA LYS A 113 3.37 -28.85 -12.21
C LYS A 113 2.66 -30.01 -11.49
N GLN A 114 1.49 -29.77 -10.92
CA GLN A 114 0.71 -30.84 -10.26
C GLN A 114 0.01 -31.77 -11.25
N ASN A 115 -0.33 -31.28 -12.45
CA ASN A 115 -1.06 -32.09 -13.43
C ASN A 115 -0.13 -32.98 -14.27
N LYS A 116 1.20 -32.76 -14.24
CA LYS A 116 2.18 -33.66 -14.91
C LYS A 116 2.59 -34.83 -14.04
N GLN A 117 2.56 -34.70 -12.72
CA GLN A 117 2.90 -35.82 -11.82
C GLN A 117 1.76 -36.84 -11.67
N SER A 118 0.50 -36.42 -11.80
CA SER A 118 -0.63 -37.34 -11.74
C SER A 118 -0.82 -38.16 -13.03
N LYS A 119 -0.37 -37.65 -14.18
CA LYS A 119 -0.42 -38.39 -15.45
C LYS A 119 0.70 -39.42 -15.60
N ASN A 120 1.84 -39.23 -14.95
CA ASN A 120 2.93 -40.20 -15.01
C ASN A 120 2.71 -41.41 -14.09
N LYS A 121 1.97 -41.23 -12.96
CA LYS A 121 1.63 -42.35 -12.08
C LYS A 121 0.58 -43.32 -12.67
N LYS A 122 -0.22 -42.85 -13.65
CA LYS A 122 -1.23 -43.71 -14.31
C LYS A 122 -0.69 -44.49 -15.52
N LYS A 123 0.55 -44.24 -15.95
CA LYS A 123 1.19 -44.98 -17.08
C LYS A 123 2.14 -46.08 -16.62
N GLU A 124 2.44 -46.20 -15.32
CA GLU A 124 3.31 -47.25 -14.78
C GLU A 124 2.56 -48.40 -14.07
N GLU A 125 1.22 -48.39 -14.09
CA GLU A 125 0.37 -49.52 -13.74
C GLU A 125 -0.23 -50.11 -15.04
#